data_e9ecc69f2c8154b3916cfcd17c26d79a
#
_entry.id   e9ecc69f2c8154b3916cfcd17c26d79a
#
_cell.length_a   1.000
_cell.length_b   1.000
_cell.length_c   1.000
_cell.angle_alpha   90.00
_cell.angle_beta   90.00
_cell.angle_gamma   90.00
#
_symmetry.space_group_name_H-M   'P 1'
#
loop_
_entity.id
_entity.type
_entity.pdbx_description
1 polymer ?
#
loop_
_entity_poly.entity_id
_entity_poly.type
_entity_poly.pdbx_seq_one_letter_code
_entity_poly.pdbx_strand_id
1 'polypeptide(L)'
;MSNAKNELLEVLKGIAPLKCAIISNGQKNVVLKLNYSKAKYDKFLSEIDFEYDNGYGGQELFGTVWLDDNTWLSRGEYDGSEWWVHNVLPDVPVKCL
;
A
#
# COMPACT_ATOMS: atom_id res chain seq x y z
N MET A 1 -12.55 -8.01 -10.71
CA MET A 1 -12.28 -7.59 -9.33
C MET A 1 -10.86 -7.92 -8.95
N SER A 2 -10.29 -7.16 -8.05
CA SER A 2 -8.93 -7.37 -7.57
C SER A 2 -8.94 -7.81 -6.11
N ASN A 3 -7.92 -8.57 -5.72
CA ASN A 3 -7.72 -8.96 -4.33
C ASN A 3 -6.67 -8.04 -3.71
N ALA A 4 -7.02 -7.35 -2.63
CA ALA A 4 -6.16 -6.32 -2.02
C ALA A 4 -4.82 -6.91 -1.54
N LYS A 5 -4.83 -8.10 -0.94
CA LYS A 5 -3.61 -8.75 -0.49
C LYS A 5 -2.70 -9.11 -1.68
N ASN A 6 -3.26 -9.75 -2.69
CA ASN A 6 -2.47 -10.19 -3.85
C ASN A 6 -1.90 -9.01 -4.62
N GLU A 7 -2.67 -7.93 -4.75
CA GLU A 7 -2.20 -6.72 -5.42
C GLU A 7 -1.02 -6.10 -4.69
N LEU A 8 -1.11 -5.99 -3.35
CA LEU A 8 -0.01 -5.44 -2.56
C LEU A 8 1.24 -6.31 -2.65
N LEU A 9 1.08 -7.63 -2.51
CA LEU A 9 2.22 -8.56 -2.60
C LEU A 9 2.90 -8.49 -3.97
N GLU A 10 2.13 -8.33 -5.03
CA GLU A 10 2.68 -8.20 -6.38
C GLU A 10 3.52 -6.94 -6.53
N VAL A 11 3.01 -5.81 -6.01
CA VAL A 11 3.74 -4.53 -6.06
C VAL A 11 5.02 -4.60 -5.22
N LEU A 12 5.00 -5.31 -4.10
CA LEU A 12 6.17 -5.42 -3.22
C LEU A 12 7.30 -6.27 -3.81
N LYS A 13 7.02 -7.06 -4.85
CA LYS A 13 8.07 -7.84 -5.51
C LYS A 13 9.10 -6.91 -6.13
N GLY A 14 10.37 -7.11 -5.79
CA GLY A 14 11.46 -6.30 -6.32
C GLY A 14 11.58 -4.90 -5.72
N ILE A 15 10.79 -4.61 -4.69
CA ILE A 15 10.90 -3.37 -3.92
C ILE A 15 11.36 -3.73 -2.51
N ALA A 16 11.58 -2.72 -1.68
CA ALA A 16 12.03 -2.93 -0.30
C ALA A 16 10.96 -3.61 0.56
N PRO A 17 11.35 -4.29 1.65
CA PRO A 17 10.39 -4.86 2.58
C PRO A 17 9.48 -3.81 3.19
N LEU A 18 8.30 -4.25 3.59
CA LEU A 18 7.29 -3.43 4.21
C LEU A 18 7.69 -3.05 5.63
N LYS A 19 7.65 -1.76 5.94
CA LYS A 19 8.03 -1.22 7.26
C LYS A 19 6.81 -1.09 8.17
N CYS A 20 5.75 -0.48 7.68
CA CYS A 20 4.46 -0.37 8.36
C CYS A 20 3.40 0.03 7.32
N ALA A 21 2.14 -0.09 7.68
CA ALA A 21 1.07 0.20 6.74
C ALA A 21 -0.24 0.54 7.43
N ILE A 22 -1.04 1.36 6.76
CA ILE A 22 -2.45 1.58 7.09
C ILE A 22 -3.22 1.41 5.80
N ILE A 23 -4.14 0.45 5.78
CA ILE A 23 -4.98 0.18 4.60
C ILE A 23 -6.44 0.18 5.05
N SER A 24 -7.30 0.81 4.26
CA SER A 24 -8.71 0.96 4.58
C SER A 24 -9.58 0.66 3.37
N ASN A 25 -10.73 0.04 3.60
CA ASN A 25 -11.75 -0.13 2.57
C ASN A 25 -12.92 0.86 2.74
N GLY A 26 -12.71 1.92 3.53
CA GLY A 26 -13.75 2.90 3.82
C GLY A 26 -14.59 2.60 5.04
N GLN A 27 -14.54 1.36 5.54
CA GLN A 27 -15.29 0.92 6.72
C GLN A 27 -14.36 0.42 7.82
N LYS A 28 -13.27 -0.21 7.45
CA LYS A 28 -12.33 -0.82 8.37
C LYS A 28 -10.92 -0.38 8.05
N ASN A 29 -10.16 -0.04 9.08
CA ASN A 29 -8.73 0.25 8.97
C ASN A 29 -7.94 -0.98 9.42
N VAL A 30 -6.98 -1.40 8.59
CA VAL A 30 -6.05 -2.46 8.92
C VAL A 30 -4.68 -1.84 9.08
N VAL A 31 -4.07 -2.00 10.25
CA VAL A 31 -2.80 -1.36 10.59
C VAL A 31 -1.74 -2.40 10.88
N LEU A 32 -0.58 -2.24 10.25
CA LEU A 32 0.62 -3.00 10.58
C LEU A 32 1.63 -2.03 11.18
N LYS A 33 1.90 -2.18 12.48
CA LYS A 33 2.79 -1.27 13.22
C LYS A 33 4.26 -1.59 12.95
N LEU A 34 5.12 -0.62 13.26
CA LEU A 34 6.57 -0.82 13.18
C LEU A 34 7.01 -2.00 14.04
N ASN A 35 8.08 -2.66 13.61
CA ASN A 35 8.69 -3.78 14.33
C ASN A 35 7.73 -4.96 14.53
N TYR A 36 6.92 -5.22 13.53
CA TYR A 36 5.94 -6.31 13.56
C TYR A 36 6.62 -7.68 13.61
N SER A 37 5.99 -8.63 14.31
CA SER A 37 6.39 -10.03 14.29
C SER A 37 5.82 -10.70 13.03
N LYS A 38 6.33 -11.91 12.73
CA LYS A 38 5.78 -12.70 11.63
C LYS A 38 4.30 -12.98 11.84
N ALA A 39 3.87 -13.24 13.07
CA ALA A 39 2.46 -13.48 13.39
C ALA A 39 1.59 -12.25 13.10
N LYS A 40 2.09 -11.06 13.42
CA LYS A 40 1.36 -9.83 13.13
C LYS A 40 1.32 -9.54 11.64
N TYR A 41 2.39 -9.84 10.92
CA TYR A 41 2.42 -9.71 9.48
C TYR A 41 1.41 -10.65 8.81
N ASP A 42 1.39 -11.90 9.22
CA ASP A 42 0.43 -12.88 8.69
C ASP A 42 -1.02 -12.47 8.97
N LYS A 43 -1.27 -11.94 10.17
CA LYS A 43 -2.59 -11.42 10.51
C LYS A 43 -2.98 -10.23 9.64
N PHE A 44 -2.06 -9.31 9.42
CA PHE A 44 -2.25 -8.16 8.54
C PHE A 44 -2.65 -8.63 7.14
N LEU A 45 -1.89 -9.57 6.57
CA LEU A 45 -2.19 -10.11 5.24
C LEU A 45 -3.56 -10.77 5.19
N SER A 46 -3.95 -11.50 6.24
CA SER A 46 -5.28 -12.12 6.28
C SER A 46 -6.39 -11.08 6.35
N GLU A 47 -6.15 -9.96 7.00
CA GLU A 47 -7.16 -8.90 7.14
C GLU A 47 -7.33 -8.07 5.86
N ILE A 48 -6.34 -8.06 4.98
CA ILE A 48 -6.45 -7.40 3.68
C ILE A 48 -6.73 -8.40 2.55
N ASP A 49 -7.00 -9.65 2.88
CA ASP A 49 -7.34 -10.68 1.91
C ASP A 49 -8.82 -10.59 1.56
N PHE A 50 -9.17 -9.57 0.79
CA PHE A 50 -10.54 -9.37 0.32
C PHE A 50 -10.52 -8.82 -1.11
N GLU A 51 -11.60 -9.05 -1.81
CA GLU A 51 -11.77 -8.54 -3.17
C GLU A 51 -12.44 -7.17 -3.16
N TYR A 52 -12.09 -6.35 -4.13
CA TYR A 52 -12.69 -5.05 -4.33
C TYR A 52 -12.74 -4.73 -5.83
N ASP A 53 -13.60 -3.81 -6.23
CA ASP A 53 -13.72 -3.39 -7.62
C ASP A 53 -12.78 -2.22 -7.87
N ASN A 54 -11.74 -2.44 -8.67
CA ASN A 54 -10.71 -1.44 -8.94
C ASN A 54 -10.84 -0.77 -10.31
N GLY A 55 -11.98 -0.89 -10.96
CA GLY A 55 -12.14 -0.36 -12.31
C GLY A 55 -13.50 0.24 -12.60
N TYR A 56 -14.33 0.41 -11.58
CA TYR A 56 -15.70 0.87 -11.79
C TYR A 56 -16.23 1.62 -10.57
N GLY A 57 -16.78 2.80 -10.80
CA GLY A 57 -17.35 3.60 -9.74
C GLY A 57 -16.30 4.45 -9.02
N GLY A 58 -16.40 4.57 -7.71
CA GLY A 58 -15.48 5.34 -6.89
C GLY A 58 -14.33 4.50 -6.37
N GLN A 59 -13.38 5.16 -5.74
CA GLN A 59 -12.26 4.49 -5.10
C GLN A 59 -12.75 3.67 -3.91
N GLU A 60 -12.34 2.41 -3.81
CA GLU A 60 -12.74 1.53 -2.73
C GLU A 60 -11.61 1.19 -1.76
N LEU A 61 -10.36 1.26 -2.20
CA LEU A 61 -9.21 0.93 -1.37
C LEU A 61 -8.34 2.18 -1.14
N PHE A 62 -8.04 2.44 0.12
CA PHE A 62 -7.26 3.61 0.56
C PHE A 62 -6.08 3.14 1.38
N GLY A 63 -5.06 3.96 1.52
CA GLY A 63 -3.99 3.66 2.44
C GLY A 63 -2.63 4.16 2.03
N THR A 64 -1.69 3.93 2.94
CA THR A 64 -0.28 4.23 2.73
C THR A 64 0.53 3.07 3.28
N VAL A 65 1.56 2.67 2.55
CA VAL A 65 2.49 1.63 2.94
C VAL A 65 3.88 2.21 2.95
N TRP A 66 4.55 2.19 4.12
CA TRP A 66 5.93 2.66 4.26
C TRP A 66 6.89 1.49 4.09
N LEU A 67 7.98 1.70 3.35
CA LEU A 67 8.97 0.68 3.03
C LEU A 67 10.28 0.95 3.75
N ASP A 68 11.11 -0.08 3.92
CA ASP A 68 12.35 0.01 4.71
C ASP A 68 13.44 0.87 4.05
N ASP A 69 13.30 1.18 2.77
CA ASP A 69 14.25 2.02 2.03
C ASP A 69 13.88 3.50 2.03
N ASN A 70 12.98 3.94 2.93
CA ASN A 70 12.47 5.31 3.03
C ASN A 70 11.64 5.76 1.83
N THR A 71 11.12 4.80 1.07
CA THR A 71 10.11 5.06 0.05
C THR A 71 8.75 4.62 0.59
N TRP A 72 7.68 4.90 -0.16
CA TRP A 72 6.34 4.54 0.29
C TRP A 72 5.42 4.31 -0.89
N LEU A 73 4.33 3.59 -0.63
CA LEU A 73 3.26 3.40 -1.59
C LEU A 73 2.05 4.22 -1.18
N SER A 74 1.44 4.88 -2.15
CA SER A 74 0.16 5.55 -1.98
C SER A 74 -0.83 5.02 -3.00
N ARG A 75 -2.10 5.39 -2.87
CA ARG A 75 -3.11 4.96 -3.84
C ARG A 75 -3.28 6.00 -4.93
N GLY A 76 -3.22 5.57 -6.19
CA GLY A 76 -3.61 6.37 -7.33
C GLY A 76 -5.02 5.98 -7.77
N GLU A 77 -5.77 6.94 -8.31
CA GLU A 77 -7.13 6.70 -8.79
C GLU A 77 -7.42 7.59 -9.99
N TYR A 78 -8.10 7.01 -10.98
CA TYR A 78 -8.56 7.76 -12.13
C TYR A 78 -9.81 7.07 -12.70
N ASP A 79 -10.92 7.78 -12.65
CA ASP A 79 -12.19 7.34 -13.24
C ASP A 79 -12.61 5.93 -12.75
N GLY A 80 -12.45 5.68 -11.46
CA GLY A 80 -12.81 4.41 -10.84
C GLY A 80 -11.72 3.37 -10.86
N SER A 81 -10.70 3.52 -11.70
CA SER A 81 -9.52 2.65 -11.67
C SER A 81 -8.60 3.08 -10.55
N GLU A 82 -7.99 2.13 -9.85
CA GLU A 82 -7.09 2.45 -8.76
C GLU A 82 -5.92 1.47 -8.69
N TRP A 83 -4.79 1.95 -8.16
CA TRP A 83 -3.55 1.18 -8.12
C TRP A 83 -2.63 1.72 -7.03
N TRP A 84 -1.57 0.95 -6.73
CA TRP A 84 -0.50 1.42 -5.85
C TRP A 84 0.54 2.21 -6.64
N VAL A 85 0.94 3.35 -6.08
CA VAL A 85 1.97 4.22 -6.67
C VAL A 85 3.20 4.17 -5.76
N HIS A 86 4.36 3.83 -6.32
CA HIS A 86 5.62 3.83 -5.58
C HIS A 86 6.22 5.22 -5.62
N ASN A 87 6.40 5.82 -4.45
CA ASN A 87 6.90 7.17 -4.29
C ASN A 87 8.32 7.15 -3.74
N VAL A 88 9.20 7.91 -4.38
CA VAL A 88 10.59 8.06 -3.94
C VAL A 88 10.84 9.52 -3.68
N LEU A 89 11.61 9.78 -2.62
CA LEU A 89 12.01 11.16 -2.31
C LEU A 89 13.01 11.60 -3.39
N PRO A 90 12.74 12.67 -4.13
CA PRO A 90 13.68 13.11 -5.16
C PRO A 90 14.97 13.65 -4.55
N ASP A 91 16.06 13.50 -5.26
CA ASP A 91 17.36 14.08 -4.87
C ASP A 91 17.25 15.60 -4.80
N VAL A 92 17.94 16.19 -3.83
CA VAL A 92 18.00 17.64 -3.71
C VAL A 92 18.82 18.18 -4.87
N PRO A 93 18.24 19.05 -5.74
CA PRO A 93 19.02 19.62 -6.85
C PRO A 93 20.12 20.54 -6.34
N VAL A 94 21.21 20.62 -7.11
CA VAL A 94 22.38 21.43 -6.74
C VAL A 94 21.98 22.87 -6.42
N LYS A 95 21.04 23.44 -7.16
CA LYS A 95 20.62 24.83 -6.96
C LYS A 95 19.82 25.04 -5.65
N CYS A 96 19.50 23.97 -4.95
CA CYS A 96 18.86 24.05 -3.63
C CYS A 96 19.86 23.84 -2.47
N LEU A 97 21.10 23.58 -2.81
CA LEU A 97 22.15 23.37 -1.80
C LEU A 97 22.78 24.68 -1.33
#